data_349a4bd807c166e915864ff2e9b23ee2
#
_entry.id   349a4bd807c166e915864ff2e9b23ee2
#
_cell.length_a   1.000
_cell.length_b   1.000
_cell.length_c   1.000
_cell.angle_alpha   90.00
_cell.angle_beta   90.00
_cell.angle_gamma   90.00
#
_symmetry.space_group_name_H-M   'P 1'
#
loop_
_entity.id
_entity.type
_entity.pdbx_description
1 polymer ?
#
loop_
_entity_poly.entity_id
_entity_poly.type
_entity_poly.pdbx_seq_one_letter_code
_entity_poly.pdbx_strand_id
1 'polypeptide(L)'
;MQLLASGKVDVVSNSGTSNPLQQIASGVDLTIFGGHMVTGCMPVIAKTGTEWKGVESLIGKKFACNPSYFAFTGAVMELGYDKPLEALEWISYTNYNDAAAAVLKGEVDFALQGTGQALSASTTEGIEIVCYQSDIMPNYSCCRMVASSDFVKNNPITVKCILKALMRAQADYEANKEEAVKLMAQKIEASEEYVAAYMLNEHYSVSVDPLKNSVVRAWNILDKTGFLSENAKDINIEDHINTELYEQALEEAKEEFGADYADFFAGLDAFYAENDK
;
A
#
# COMPACT_ATOMS: atom_id res chain seq x y z
N MET A 1 4.97 -13.05 5.36
CA MET A 1 3.84 -13.81 5.94
C MET A 1 4.23 -15.23 6.41
N GLN A 2 4.93 -16.05 5.61
CA GLN A 2 5.32 -17.42 6.04
C GLN A 2 6.15 -17.48 7.34
N LEU A 3 7.06 -16.53 7.57
CA LEU A 3 7.85 -16.44 8.80
C LEU A 3 6.98 -16.10 10.01
N LEU A 4 5.99 -15.22 9.83
CA LEU A 4 5.03 -14.88 10.87
C LEU A 4 4.16 -16.10 11.22
N ALA A 5 3.57 -16.75 10.21
CA ALA A 5 2.74 -17.95 10.41
C ALA A 5 3.50 -19.11 11.06
N SER A 6 4.82 -19.20 10.88
CA SER A 6 5.68 -20.22 11.52
C SER A 6 6.26 -19.80 12.89
N GLY A 7 5.90 -18.61 13.39
CA GLY A 7 6.40 -18.07 14.67
C GLY A 7 7.89 -17.72 14.68
N LYS A 8 8.51 -17.57 13.51
CA LYS A 8 9.94 -17.18 13.39
C LYS A 8 10.16 -15.66 13.50
N VAL A 9 9.12 -14.88 13.30
CA VAL A 9 9.08 -13.44 13.54
C VAL A 9 7.76 -13.10 14.23
N ASP A 10 7.76 -12.09 15.07
CA ASP A 10 6.58 -11.65 15.81
C ASP A 10 5.77 -10.61 15.02
N VAL A 11 6.45 -9.78 14.23
CA VAL A 11 5.86 -8.67 13.47
C VAL A 11 6.38 -8.68 12.03
N VAL A 12 5.47 -8.42 11.10
CA VAL A 12 5.78 -8.04 9.73
C VAL A 12 5.42 -6.56 9.55
N SER A 13 6.43 -5.71 9.38
CA SER A 13 6.26 -4.25 9.38
C SER A 13 5.81 -3.68 8.03
N ASN A 14 5.97 -4.43 6.94
CA ASN A 14 5.70 -3.95 5.58
C ASN A 14 5.22 -5.10 4.70
N SER A 15 3.93 -5.39 4.75
CA SER A 15 3.27 -6.40 3.89
C SER A 15 2.25 -5.72 3.01
N GLY A 16 2.30 -5.99 1.71
CA GLY A 16 1.22 -5.59 0.79
C GLY A 16 -0.13 -6.10 1.32
N THR A 17 -1.13 -5.24 1.39
CA THR A 17 -2.39 -5.46 2.12
C THR A 17 -3.14 -6.73 1.69
N SER A 18 -3.08 -7.13 0.43
CA SER A 18 -3.71 -8.37 -0.04
C SER A 18 -3.18 -9.64 0.67
N ASN A 19 -1.88 -9.64 1.04
CA ASN A 19 -1.26 -10.83 1.64
C ASN A 19 -1.81 -11.19 3.02
N PRO A 20 -1.86 -10.28 4.02
CA PRO A 20 -2.47 -10.61 5.31
C PRO A 20 -3.97 -10.93 5.17
N LEU A 21 -4.71 -10.25 4.29
CA LEU A 21 -6.12 -10.52 4.07
C LEU A 21 -6.36 -11.94 3.56
N GLN A 22 -5.56 -12.41 2.61
CA GLN A 22 -5.62 -13.80 2.12
C GLN A 22 -5.27 -14.82 3.20
N GLN A 23 -4.31 -14.51 4.10
CA GLN A 23 -3.97 -15.39 5.23
C GLN A 23 -5.10 -15.44 6.26
N ILE A 24 -5.68 -14.30 6.62
CA ILE A 24 -6.84 -14.23 7.51
C ILE A 24 -8.02 -15.03 6.92
N ALA A 25 -8.33 -14.83 5.65
CA ALA A 25 -9.36 -15.59 4.95
C ALA A 25 -9.10 -17.10 4.96
N SER A 26 -7.83 -17.52 5.00
CA SER A 26 -7.44 -18.94 5.11
C SER A 26 -7.45 -19.47 6.55
N GLY A 27 -7.88 -18.66 7.52
CA GLY A 27 -8.00 -19.06 8.93
C GLY A 27 -6.74 -18.82 9.77
N VAL A 28 -5.76 -18.06 9.27
CA VAL A 28 -4.59 -17.66 10.08
C VAL A 28 -5.00 -16.50 10.98
N ASP A 29 -4.80 -16.66 12.30
CA ASP A 29 -5.17 -15.65 13.31
C ASP A 29 -4.13 -14.54 13.37
N LEU A 30 -4.40 -13.47 12.62
CA LEU A 30 -3.55 -12.29 12.48
C LEU A 30 -4.32 -11.02 12.83
N THR A 31 -3.61 -10.02 13.32
CA THR A 31 -4.13 -8.67 13.57
C THR A 31 -3.29 -7.64 12.81
N ILE A 32 -3.96 -6.82 12.02
CA ILE A 32 -3.43 -5.59 11.44
C ILE A 32 -3.51 -4.50 12.52
N PHE A 33 -2.38 -3.93 12.91
CA PHE A 33 -2.32 -2.95 13.99
C PHE A 33 -1.71 -1.60 13.59
N GLY A 34 -1.32 -1.47 12.32
CA GLY A 34 -0.73 -0.24 11.81
C GLY A 34 -0.41 -0.33 10.33
N GLY A 35 0.23 0.70 9.83
CA GLY A 35 0.61 0.83 8.43
C GLY A 35 2.04 1.25 8.20
N HIS A 36 2.43 1.30 6.94
CA HIS A 36 3.67 1.89 6.47
C HIS A 36 3.40 2.82 5.28
N MET A 37 3.09 2.29 4.11
CA MET A 37 2.69 3.11 2.97
C MET A 37 1.17 3.13 2.82
N VAL A 38 0.60 4.33 2.70
CA VAL A 38 -0.76 4.54 2.24
C VAL A 38 -0.79 4.33 0.73
N THR A 39 0.09 5.05 0.01
CA THR A 39 0.33 4.91 -1.43
C THR A 39 1.83 4.80 -1.70
N GLY A 40 2.22 3.99 -2.68
CA GLY A 40 3.62 3.63 -2.91
C GLY A 40 4.27 4.32 -4.11
N CYS A 41 3.72 5.42 -4.64
CA CYS A 41 4.20 6.01 -5.90
C CYS A 41 4.34 4.94 -7.00
N MET A 42 3.24 4.23 -7.30
CA MET A 42 3.21 3.14 -8.27
C MET A 42 2.64 3.65 -9.60
N PRO A 43 3.50 4.00 -10.59
CA PRO A 43 3.05 4.50 -11.86
C PRO A 43 2.48 3.40 -12.76
N VAL A 44 1.47 3.74 -13.53
CA VAL A 44 1.04 2.98 -14.70
C VAL A 44 1.73 3.57 -15.92
N ILE A 45 2.44 2.72 -16.65
CA ILE A 45 3.17 3.10 -17.84
C ILE A 45 2.52 2.55 -19.11
N ALA A 46 2.70 3.27 -20.22
CA ALA A 46 2.32 2.89 -21.56
C ALA A 46 3.39 3.37 -22.56
N LYS A 47 3.25 3.01 -23.85
CA LYS A 47 4.07 3.63 -24.90
C LYS A 47 3.77 5.12 -25.00
N THR A 48 4.80 5.91 -25.26
CA THR A 48 4.66 7.35 -25.51
C THR A 48 3.61 7.64 -26.59
N GLY A 49 2.69 8.56 -26.29
CA GLY A 49 1.58 8.94 -27.14
C GLY A 49 0.32 8.07 -27.00
N THR A 50 0.29 7.18 -25.98
CA THR A 50 -0.90 6.41 -25.66
C THR A 50 -1.95 7.30 -24.99
N GLU A 51 -3.17 7.35 -25.52
CA GLU A 51 -4.25 8.14 -24.90
C GLU A 51 -4.73 7.46 -23.61
N TRP A 52 -4.78 8.25 -22.53
CA TRP A 52 -5.32 7.84 -21.23
C TRP A 52 -6.53 8.70 -20.87
N LYS A 53 -7.68 8.06 -20.63
CA LYS A 53 -8.96 8.72 -20.26
C LYS A 53 -9.50 8.27 -18.89
N GLY A 54 -8.67 7.59 -18.11
CA GLY A 54 -9.08 6.94 -16.88
C GLY A 54 -9.08 5.43 -17.01
N VAL A 55 -9.66 4.76 -16.00
CA VAL A 55 -9.71 3.28 -15.91
C VAL A 55 -10.37 2.63 -17.12
N GLU A 56 -11.29 3.31 -17.80
CA GLU A 56 -11.92 2.88 -19.04
C GLU A 56 -10.92 2.55 -20.14
N SER A 57 -9.75 3.21 -20.13
CA SER A 57 -8.68 2.94 -21.10
C SER A 57 -8.08 1.54 -21.00
N LEU A 58 -8.27 0.87 -19.86
CA LEU A 58 -7.82 -0.51 -19.63
C LEU A 58 -8.76 -1.55 -20.22
N ILE A 59 -10.04 -1.21 -20.46
CA ILE A 59 -11.07 -2.18 -20.86
C ILE A 59 -10.73 -2.79 -22.24
N GLY A 60 -10.69 -4.12 -22.29
CA GLY A 60 -10.31 -4.89 -23.49
C GLY A 60 -8.83 -4.83 -23.85
N LYS A 61 -7.98 -4.27 -22.99
CA LYS A 61 -6.53 -4.13 -23.18
C LYS A 61 -5.75 -5.16 -22.37
N LYS A 62 -4.47 -5.30 -22.71
CA LYS A 62 -3.50 -6.10 -21.97
C LYS A 62 -2.84 -5.25 -20.90
N PHE A 63 -3.07 -5.58 -19.66
CA PHE A 63 -2.51 -4.87 -18.51
C PHE A 63 -1.56 -5.77 -17.72
N ALA A 64 -0.29 -5.42 -17.71
CA ALA A 64 0.74 -6.07 -16.89
C ALA A 64 0.57 -5.67 -15.43
N CYS A 65 -0.30 -6.36 -14.73
CA CYS A 65 -0.62 -6.12 -13.31
C CYS A 65 -1.15 -7.42 -12.69
N ASN A 66 -0.77 -7.69 -11.44
CA ASN A 66 -1.43 -8.74 -10.68
C ASN A 66 -2.82 -8.25 -10.25
N PRO A 67 -3.91 -8.91 -10.65
CA PRO A 67 -5.26 -8.46 -10.33
C PRO A 67 -5.61 -8.49 -8.83
N SER A 68 -4.83 -9.19 -8.00
CA SER A 68 -4.95 -9.09 -6.53
C SER A 68 -4.45 -7.76 -5.96
N TYR A 69 -3.83 -6.89 -6.77
CA TYR A 69 -3.63 -5.48 -6.45
C TYR A 69 -4.95 -4.75 -6.69
N PHE A 70 -5.81 -4.82 -5.72
CA PHE A 70 -7.25 -4.54 -5.75
C PHE A 70 -7.65 -3.12 -6.21
N ALA A 71 -6.71 -2.18 -6.36
CA ALA A 71 -7.03 -0.83 -6.84
C ALA A 71 -7.72 -0.85 -8.21
N PHE A 72 -7.13 -1.55 -9.16
CA PHE A 72 -7.65 -1.58 -10.54
C PHE A 72 -8.87 -2.49 -10.69
N THR A 73 -8.89 -3.64 -10.03
CA THR A 73 -10.06 -4.51 -10.03
C THR A 73 -11.25 -3.82 -9.37
N GLY A 74 -11.03 -3.10 -8.27
CA GLY A 74 -12.05 -2.29 -7.60
C GLY A 74 -12.57 -1.18 -8.51
N ALA A 75 -11.68 -0.43 -9.15
CA ALA A 75 -12.08 0.65 -10.06
C ALA A 75 -12.86 0.13 -11.29
N VAL A 76 -12.48 -1.03 -11.84
CA VAL A 76 -13.24 -1.68 -12.93
C VAL A 76 -14.64 -2.11 -12.46
N MET A 77 -14.78 -2.56 -11.19
CA MET A 77 -16.11 -2.84 -10.59
C MET A 77 -16.95 -1.56 -10.47
N GLU A 78 -16.35 -0.42 -10.11
CA GLU A 78 -17.04 0.87 -10.01
C GLU A 78 -17.54 1.37 -11.36
N LEU A 79 -16.90 0.97 -12.47
CA LEU A 79 -17.41 1.20 -13.83
C LEU A 79 -18.63 0.32 -14.18
N GLY A 80 -19.07 -0.57 -13.28
CA GLY A 80 -20.24 -1.42 -13.47
C GLY A 80 -19.95 -2.78 -14.10
N TYR A 81 -18.69 -3.21 -14.14
CA TYR A 81 -18.32 -4.56 -14.59
C TYR A 81 -18.46 -5.56 -13.43
N ASP A 82 -19.48 -6.41 -13.47
CA ASP A 82 -19.69 -7.46 -12.46
C ASP A 82 -18.55 -8.49 -12.40
N LYS A 83 -17.84 -8.64 -13.51
CA LYS A 83 -16.69 -9.55 -13.66
C LYS A 83 -15.43 -8.77 -14.07
N PRO A 84 -14.81 -8.05 -13.17
CA PRO A 84 -13.67 -7.18 -13.50
C PRO A 84 -12.48 -7.95 -14.06
N LEU A 85 -12.33 -9.24 -13.72
CA LEU A 85 -11.26 -10.09 -14.22
C LEU A 85 -11.43 -10.47 -15.70
N GLU A 86 -12.67 -10.39 -16.23
CA GLU A 86 -12.98 -10.67 -17.65
C GLU A 86 -12.99 -9.38 -18.51
N ALA A 87 -12.96 -8.18 -17.88
CA ALA A 87 -13.07 -6.90 -18.57
C ALA A 87 -11.81 -6.50 -19.36
N LEU A 88 -10.65 -7.05 -18.99
CA LEU A 88 -9.35 -6.83 -19.62
C LEU A 88 -8.47 -8.07 -19.48
N GLU A 89 -7.37 -8.13 -20.23
CA GLU A 89 -6.40 -9.23 -20.14
C GLU A 89 -5.33 -8.89 -19.10
N TRP A 90 -5.43 -9.52 -17.92
CA TRP A 90 -4.45 -9.38 -16.84
C TRP A 90 -3.25 -10.26 -17.08
N ILE A 91 -2.04 -9.67 -17.09
CA ILE A 91 -0.80 -10.41 -17.32
C ILE A 91 0.12 -10.21 -16.13
N SER A 92 0.47 -11.29 -15.43
CA SER A 92 1.40 -11.25 -14.31
C SER A 92 2.84 -11.36 -14.78
N TYR A 93 3.69 -10.45 -14.35
CA TYR A 93 5.14 -10.49 -14.51
C TYR A 93 5.81 -10.71 -13.15
N THR A 94 6.94 -11.41 -13.16
CA THR A 94 7.72 -11.68 -11.93
C THR A 94 8.55 -10.48 -11.51
N ASN A 95 8.87 -9.59 -12.44
CA ASN A 95 9.55 -8.34 -12.16
C ASN A 95 9.03 -7.18 -13.03
N TYR A 96 9.20 -5.98 -12.57
CA TYR A 96 8.70 -4.77 -13.21
C TYR A 96 9.49 -4.39 -14.48
N ASN A 97 10.77 -4.74 -14.58
CA ASN A 97 11.58 -4.42 -15.76
C ASN A 97 11.09 -5.24 -16.98
N ASP A 98 10.68 -6.50 -16.77
CA ASP A 98 10.12 -7.33 -17.83
C ASP A 98 8.77 -6.77 -18.31
N ALA A 99 7.94 -6.28 -17.37
CA ALA A 99 6.69 -5.62 -17.73
C ALA A 99 6.92 -4.34 -18.54
N ALA A 100 7.91 -3.51 -18.16
CA ALA A 100 8.29 -2.32 -18.90
C ALA A 100 8.82 -2.66 -20.31
N ALA A 101 9.65 -3.70 -20.42
CA ALA A 101 10.12 -4.19 -21.71
C ALA A 101 8.98 -4.71 -22.62
N ALA A 102 7.96 -5.34 -22.02
CA ALA A 102 6.77 -5.81 -22.74
C ALA A 102 5.94 -4.63 -23.28
N VAL A 103 5.83 -3.52 -22.54
CA VAL A 103 5.22 -2.27 -23.03
C VAL A 103 5.98 -1.75 -24.25
N LEU A 104 7.31 -1.62 -24.16
CA LEU A 104 8.14 -1.14 -25.26
C LEU A 104 7.98 -1.98 -26.54
N LYS A 105 7.91 -3.31 -26.39
CA LYS A 105 7.69 -4.24 -27.52
C LYS A 105 6.26 -4.22 -28.04
N GLY A 106 5.28 -3.70 -27.25
CA GLY A 106 3.86 -3.76 -27.60
C GLY A 106 3.22 -5.13 -27.35
N GLU A 107 3.81 -5.92 -26.47
CA GLU A 107 3.26 -7.20 -26.01
C GLU A 107 2.13 -6.97 -24.99
N VAL A 108 2.19 -5.86 -24.25
CA VAL A 108 1.12 -5.34 -23.38
C VAL A 108 0.87 -3.86 -23.68
N ASP A 109 -0.37 -3.40 -23.44
CA ASP A 109 -0.75 -2.00 -23.65
C ASP A 109 -0.33 -1.11 -22.49
N PHE A 110 -0.50 -1.60 -21.26
CA PHE A 110 -0.21 -0.90 -20.02
C PHE A 110 0.54 -1.80 -19.03
N ALA A 111 1.33 -1.21 -18.13
CA ALA A 111 1.96 -1.94 -17.04
C ALA A 111 1.98 -1.11 -15.74
N LEU A 112 1.60 -1.73 -14.62
CA LEU A 112 1.84 -1.17 -13.30
C LEU A 112 3.31 -1.37 -12.93
N GLN A 113 3.93 -0.33 -12.40
CA GLN A 113 5.30 -0.36 -11.90
C GLN A 113 5.31 -0.23 -10.38
N GLY A 114 6.35 -0.76 -9.73
CA GLY A 114 6.52 -0.62 -8.30
C GLY A 114 7.18 0.70 -7.90
N THR A 115 7.18 1.00 -6.61
CA THR A 115 7.81 2.21 -6.03
C THR A 115 9.27 2.38 -6.48
N GLY A 116 10.05 1.30 -6.50
CA GLY A 116 11.45 1.33 -6.93
C GLY A 116 11.68 1.60 -8.42
N GLN A 117 10.66 1.61 -9.24
CA GLN A 117 10.72 1.91 -10.68
C GLN A 117 10.33 3.35 -11.02
N ALA A 118 10.05 4.21 -10.03
CA ALA A 118 9.63 5.59 -10.27
C ALA A 118 10.60 6.36 -11.18
N LEU A 119 11.92 6.27 -10.92
CA LEU A 119 12.94 6.90 -11.75
C LEU A 119 12.96 6.32 -13.17
N SER A 120 13.04 5.01 -13.32
CA SER A 120 13.10 4.37 -14.65
C SER A 120 11.82 4.59 -15.44
N ALA A 121 10.65 4.61 -14.81
CA ALA A 121 9.38 4.89 -15.46
C ALA A 121 9.33 6.31 -16.05
N SER A 122 9.97 7.30 -15.41
CA SER A 122 10.00 8.69 -15.87
C SER A 122 11.13 9.01 -16.86
N THR A 123 12.17 8.18 -16.93
CA THR A 123 13.39 8.47 -17.74
C THR A 123 13.58 7.53 -18.93
N THR A 124 12.84 6.42 -19.02
CA THR A 124 12.99 5.46 -20.14
C THR A 124 12.35 6.00 -21.41
N GLU A 125 13.16 6.14 -22.47
CA GLU A 125 12.69 6.57 -23.78
C GLU A 125 11.64 5.58 -24.36
N GLY A 126 10.57 6.12 -24.95
CA GLY A 126 9.47 5.34 -25.52
C GLY A 126 8.41 4.90 -24.53
N ILE A 127 8.58 5.23 -23.26
CA ILE A 127 7.60 5.02 -22.17
C ILE A 127 7.11 6.37 -21.66
N GLU A 128 5.85 6.44 -21.27
CA GLU A 128 5.28 7.54 -20.49
C GLU A 128 4.46 7.01 -19.31
N ILE A 129 4.44 7.77 -18.23
CA ILE A 129 3.54 7.54 -17.10
C ILE A 129 2.18 8.13 -17.47
N VAL A 130 1.13 7.30 -17.50
CA VAL A 130 -0.23 7.73 -17.85
C VAL A 130 -1.09 8.06 -16.63
N CYS A 131 -0.81 7.43 -15.49
CA CYS A 131 -1.40 7.75 -14.17
C CYS A 131 -0.61 7.08 -13.06
N TYR A 132 -0.98 7.36 -11.81
CA TYR A 132 -0.51 6.61 -10.65
C TYR A 132 -1.65 5.81 -10.03
N GLN A 133 -1.30 4.75 -9.31
CA GLN A 133 -2.28 3.93 -8.59
C GLN A 133 -3.11 4.76 -7.59
N SER A 134 -2.51 5.78 -6.97
CA SER A 134 -3.17 6.70 -6.05
C SER A 134 -4.25 7.56 -6.72
N ASP A 135 -4.13 7.85 -8.02
CA ASP A 135 -5.16 8.57 -8.79
C ASP A 135 -6.40 7.68 -8.97
N ILE A 136 -6.19 6.37 -9.07
CA ILE A 136 -7.25 5.38 -9.25
C ILE A 136 -7.93 5.04 -7.93
N MET A 137 -7.15 4.89 -6.85
CA MET A 137 -7.68 4.55 -5.52
C MET A 137 -6.94 5.35 -4.44
N PRO A 138 -7.45 6.52 -4.06
CA PRO A 138 -6.95 7.25 -2.89
C PRO A 138 -7.04 6.40 -1.62
N ASN A 139 -6.10 6.62 -0.69
CA ASN A 139 -5.98 5.82 0.54
C ASN A 139 -6.00 4.31 0.25
N TYR A 140 -5.15 3.88 -0.69
CA TYR A 140 -5.10 2.50 -1.19
C TYR A 140 -4.78 1.47 -0.09
N SER A 141 -4.16 1.87 1.03
CA SER A 141 -3.63 0.97 2.06
C SER A 141 -2.55 0.02 1.50
N CYS A 142 -1.53 0.57 0.84
CA CYS A 142 -0.51 -0.20 0.13
C CYS A 142 0.12 -1.29 1.01
N CYS A 143 0.62 -0.92 2.19
CA CYS A 143 1.33 -1.84 3.07
C CYS A 143 0.91 -1.69 4.53
N ARG A 144 0.62 -2.84 5.17
CA ARG A 144 0.17 -2.90 6.57
C ARG A 144 1.19 -3.58 7.47
N MET A 145 1.16 -3.19 8.75
CA MET A 145 1.86 -3.89 9.83
C MET A 145 0.95 -4.96 10.42
N VAL A 146 1.50 -6.16 10.58
CA VAL A 146 0.75 -7.35 10.97
C VAL A 146 1.53 -8.16 11.99
N ALA A 147 0.83 -8.70 12.98
CA ALA A 147 1.36 -9.68 13.94
C ALA A 147 0.34 -10.79 14.16
N SER A 148 0.71 -11.87 14.87
CA SER A 148 -0.31 -12.80 15.37
C SER A 148 -1.21 -12.10 16.39
N SER A 149 -2.49 -12.46 16.42
CA SER A 149 -3.45 -11.86 17.37
C SER A 149 -3.02 -12.09 18.82
N ASP A 150 -2.44 -13.25 19.11
CA ASP A 150 -1.86 -13.55 20.42
C ASP A 150 -0.71 -12.61 20.79
N PHE A 151 0.18 -12.27 19.84
CA PHE A 151 1.26 -11.32 20.10
C PHE A 151 0.70 -9.94 20.44
N VAL A 152 -0.23 -9.42 19.64
CA VAL A 152 -0.84 -8.10 19.85
C VAL A 152 -1.54 -8.05 21.21
N LYS A 153 -2.31 -9.07 21.55
CA LYS A 153 -3.04 -9.18 22.82
C LYS A 153 -2.12 -9.26 24.03
N ASN A 154 -1.03 -10.02 23.94
CA ASN A 154 -0.15 -10.27 25.08
C ASN A 154 0.98 -9.23 25.22
N ASN A 155 1.22 -8.40 24.18
CA ASN A 155 2.31 -7.42 24.15
C ASN A 155 1.84 -6.00 23.75
N PRO A 156 0.72 -5.47 24.33
CA PRO A 156 0.16 -4.19 23.89
C PRO A 156 1.14 -3.02 24.08
N ILE A 157 1.97 -3.07 25.13
CA ILE A 157 3.01 -2.04 25.38
C ILE A 157 4.04 -2.05 24.25
N THR A 158 4.51 -3.22 23.83
CA THR A 158 5.47 -3.34 22.73
C THR A 158 4.88 -2.82 21.41
N VAL A 159 3.62 -3.15 21.13
CA VAL A 159 2.90 -2.67 19.94
C VAL A 159 2.82 -1.13 19.96
N LYS A 160 2.42 -0.52 21.08
CA LYS A 160 2.37 0.95 21.21
C LYS A 160 3.76 1.59 21.08
N CYS A 161 4.80 0.98 21.64
CA CYS A 161 6.17 1.50 21.50
C CYS A 161 6.62 1.48 20.01
N ILE A 162 6.28 0.43 19.26
CA ILE A 162 6.57 0.36 17.80
C ILE A 162 5.83 1.49 17.09
N LEU A 163 4.54 1.66 17.34
CA LEU A 163 3.70 2.69 16.70
C LEU A 163 4.24 4.10 17.01
N LYS A 164 4.53 4.41 18.30
CA LYS A 164 5.08 5.72 18.69
C LYS A 164 6.42 6.02 18.04
N ALA A 165 7.32 5.04 18.01
CA ALA A 165 8.62 5.22 17.37
C ALA A 165 8.49 5.51 15.87
N LEU A 166 7.54 4.85 15.19
CA LEU A 166 7.27 5.08 13.78
C LEU A 166 6.54 6.40 13.52
N MET A 167 5.61 6.84 14.39
CA MET A 167 5.00 8.17 14.33
C MET A 167 6.05 9.26 14.46
N ARG A 168 7.00 9.12 15.39
CA ARG A 168 8.13 10.04 15.52
C ARG A 168 8.99 10.06 14.25
N ALA A 169 9.33 8.90 13.70
CA ALA A 169 10.10 8.82 12.47
C ALA A 169 9.35 9.42 11.26
N GLN A 170 8.03 9.25 11.21
CA GLN A 170 7.19 9.89 10.19
C GLN A 170 7.20 11.42 10.35
N ALA A 171 7.11 11.94 11.57
CA ALA A 171 7.19 13.38 11.84
C ALA A 171 8.54 13.96 11.38
N ASP A 172 9.66 13.28 11.71
CA ASP A 172 10.99 13.68 11.26
C ASP A 172 11.10 13.65 9.73
N TYR A 173 10.54 12.63 9.06
CA TYR A 173 10.51 12.52 7.60
C TYR A 173 9.71 13.67 6.97
N GLU A 174 8.49 13.93 7.43
CA GLU A 174 7.66 15.00 6.88
C GLU A 174 8.28 16.40 7.07
N ALA A 175 8.98 16.61 8.19
CA ALA A 175 9.68 17.86 8.47
C ALA A 175 10.94 18.06 7.62
N ASN A 176 11.62 16.98 7.19
CA ASN A 176 12.94 17.03 6.55
C ASN A 176 13.08 16.00 5.43
N LYS A 177 12.19 16.02 4.44
CA LYS A 177 12.15 15.02 3.35
C LYS A 177 13.45 14.88 2.58
N GLU A 178 14.15 15.99 2.29
CA GLU A 178 15.42 15.95 1.57
C GLU A 178 16.54 15.27 2.38
N GLU A 179 16.59 15.50 3.69
CA GLU A 179 17.56 14.82 4.56
C GLU A 179 17.22 13.33 4.70
N ALA A 180 15.93 13.00 4.79
CA ALA A 180 15.48 11.60 4.78
C ALA A 180 15.88 10.87 3.48
N VAL A 181 15.83 11.53 2.34
CA VAL A 181 16.32 10.99 1.05
C VAL A 181 17.81 10.65 1.14
N LYS A 182 18.65 11.55 1.65
CA LYS A 182 20.10 11.31 1.80
C LYS A 182 20.38 10.14 2.73
N LEU A 183 19.71 10.11 3.89
CA LEU A 183 19.85 9.02 4.86
C LEU A 183 19.43 7.67 4.28
N MET A 184 18.31 7.65 3.56
CA MET A 184 17.82 6.44 2.89
C MET A 184 18.78 5.99 1.81
N ALA A 185 19.25 6.89 0.93
CA ALA A 185 20.19 6.59 -0.14
C ALA A 185 21.47 5.96 0.41
N GLN A 186 22.03 6.52 1.48
CA GLN A 186 23.20 5.95 2.17
C GLN A 186 22.88 4.55 2.75
N LYS A 187 21.71 4.39 3.36
CA LYS A 187 21.32 3.15 4.05
C LYS A 187 21.13 1.98 3.10
N ILE A 188 20.58 2.22 1.91
CA ILE A 188 20.34 1.19 0.89
C ILE A 188 21.40 1.15 -0.20
N GLU A 189 22.48 1.94 -0.08
CA GLU A 189 23.60 2.04 -1.04
C GLU A 189 23.11 2.37 -2.47
N ALA A 190 22.15 3.31 -2.57
CA ALA A 190 21.59 3.78 -3.84
C ALA A 190 21.93 5.27 -4.08
N SER A 191 21.66 5.78 -5.29
CA SER A 191 21.78 7.21 -5.57
C SER A 191 20.64 8.01 -4.91
N GLU A 192 20.92 9.25 -4.52
CA GLU A 192 19.91 10.18 -4.01
C GLU A 192 18.82 10.43 -5.06
N GLU A 193 19.19 10.52 -6.34
CA GLU A 193 18.24 10.67 -7.45
C GLU A 193 17.22 9.53 -7.49
N TYR A 194 17.68 8.28 -7.32
CA TYR A 194 16.78 7.11 -7.26
C TYR A 194 15.81 7.19 -6.09
N VAL A 195 16.30 7.55 -4.90
CA VAL A 195 15.46 7.64 -3.70
C VAL A 195 14.50 8.84 -3.79
N ALA A 196 14.99 9.99 -4.25
CA ALA A 196 14.20 11.20 -4.43
C ALA A 196 13.03 10.98 -5.40
N ALA A 197 13.23 10.20 -6.46
CA ALA A 197 12.22 9.93 -7.48
C ALA A 197 10.91 9.33 -6.91
N TYR A 198 10.98 8.62 -5.78
CA TYR A 198 9.76 8.14 -5.11
C TYR A 198 9.47 8.86 -3.79
N MET A 199 10.45 9.12 -2.92
CA MET A 199 10.18 9.72 -1.60
C MET A 199 9.71 11.17 -1.67
N LEU A 200 10.11 11.93 -2.70
CA LEU A 200 9.66 13.30 -2.91
C LEU A 200 8.48 13.41 -3.88
N ASN A 201 7.99 12.28 -4.39
CA ASN A 201 6.86 12.26 -5.31
C ASN A 201 5.55 12.47 -4.55
N GLU A 202 4.65 13.30 -5.08
CA GLU A 202 3.34 13.58 -4.49
C GLU A 202 2.43 12.36 -4.35
N HIS A 203 2.69 11.30 -5.14
CA HIS A 203 1.99 10.02 -5.06
C HIS A 203 2.60 9.04 -4.03
N TYR A 204 3.63 9.46 -3.29
CA TYR A 204 4.21 8.67 -2.21
C TYR A 204 3.72 9.22 -0.86
N SER A 205 3.01 8.41 -0.13
CA SER A 205 2.47 8.77 1.18
C SER A 205 2.69 7.65 2.18
N VAL A 206 3.18 8.01 3.35
CA VAL A 206 3.38 7.09 4.48
C VAL A 206 2.47 7.45 5.63
N SER A 207 1.95 6.44 6.31
CA SER A 207 1.25 6.60 7.58
C SER A 207 1.34 5.31 8.40
N VAL A 208 1.53 5.50 9.71
CA VAL A 208 1.52 4.42 10.70
C VAL A 208 0.10 3.93 11.00
N ASP A 209 -0.90 4.69 10.58
CA ASP A 209 -2.33 4.44 10.74
C ASP A 209 -2.76 3.08 10.15
N PRO A 210 -3.59 2.28 10.82
CA PRO A 210 -4.07 0.98 10.31
C PRO A 210 -4.94 1.08 9.07
N LEU A 211 -5.58 2.24 8.77
CA LEU A 211 -6.46 2.48 7.63
C LEU A 211 -7.62 1.47 7.56
N LYS A 212 -8.37 1.34 8.65
CA LYS A 212 -9.45 0.35 8.78
C LYS A 212 -10.41 0.37 7.60
N ASN A 213 -10.95 1.54 7.24
CA ASN A 213 -11.93 1.65 6.15
C ASN A 213 -11.36 1.18 4.80
N SER A 214 -10.08 1.48 4.54
CA SER A 214 -9.40 1.05 3.31
C SER A 214 -9.07 -0.45 3.33
N VAL A 215 -8.75 -1.03 4.48
CA VAL A 215 -8.54 -2.47 4.64
C VAL A 215 -9.85 -3.24 4.45
N VAL A 216 -10.97 -2.74 5.00
CA VAL A 216 -12.31 -3.31 4.79
C VAL A 216 -12.71 -3.21 3.30
N ARG A 217 -12.43 -2.06 2.65
CA ARG A 217 -12.64 -1.92 1.20
C ARG A 217 -11.84 -2.96 0.41
N ALA A 218 -10.56 -3.15 0.75
CA ALA A 218 -9.71 -4.15 0.13
C ALA A 218 -10.26 -5.58 0.29
N TRP A 219 -10.69 -5.94 1.51
CA TRP A 219 -11.34 -7.22 1.79
C TRP A 219 -12.54 -7.46 0.88
N ASN A 220 -13.45 -6.50 0.80
CA ASN A 220 -14.66 -6.61 -0.01
C ASN A 220 -14.37 -6.77 -1.50
N ILE A 221 -13.35 -6.08 -2.03
CA ILE A 221 -12.94 -6.22 -3.43
C ILE A 221 -12.33 -7.61 -3.66
N LEU A 222 -11.40 -8.04 -2.80
CA LEU A 222 -10.74 -9.33 -2.92
C LEU A 222 -11.71 -10.51 -2.78
N ASP A 223 -12.72 -10.41 -1.90
CA ASP A 223 -13.77 -11.41 -1.76
C ASP A 223 -14.61 -11.51 -3.05
N LYS A 224 -15.14 -10.40 -3.54
CA LYS A 224 -15.95 -10.35 -4.77
C LYS A 224 -15.19 -10.81 -6.02
N THR A 225 -13.86 -10.64 -6.04
CA THR A 225 -13.01 -11.04 -7.17
C THR A 225 -12.44 -12.46 -7.01
N GLY A 226 -12.78 -13.17 -5.93
CA GLY A 226 -12.38 -14.56 -5.70
C GLY A 226 -10.93 -14.75 -5.27
N PHE A 227 -10.27 -13.69 -4.76
CA PHE A 227 -8.91 -13.77 -4.23
C PHE A 227 -8.85 -14.18 -2.75
N LEU A 228 -9.99 -14.22 -2.06
CA LEU A 228 -10.11 -14.76 -0.70
C LEU A 228 -10.64 -16.20 -0.75
N SER A 229 -10.33 -16.98 0.27
CA SER A 229 -10.89 -18.33 0.41
C SER A 229 -12.38 -18.29 0.76
N GLU A 230 -13.10 -19.39 0.56
CA GLU A 230 -14.54 -19.49 0.87
C GLU A 230 -14.87 -19.19 2.35
N ASN A 231 -13.90 -19.35 3.26
CA ASN A 231 -14.08 -19.03 4.67
C ASN A 231 -14.23 -17.53 4.95
N ALA A 232 -13.85 -16.67 4.01
CA ALA A 232 -13.92 -15.21 4.16
C ALA A 232 -15.34 -14.73 4.54
N LYS A 233 -16.37 -15.40 4.03
CA LYS A 233 -17.78 -15.08 4.32
C LYS A 233 -18.19 -15.25 5.78
N ASP A 234 -17.44 -16.07 6.55
CA ASP A 234 -17.70 -16.35 7.96
C ASP A 234 -16.79 -15.49 8.88
N ILE A 235 -15.94 -14.62 8.29
CA ILE A 235 -14.98 -13.78 9.00
C ILE A 235 -15.41 -12.33 8.93
N ASN A 236 -15.53 -11.68 10.09
CA ASN A 236 -15.63 -10.23 10.16
C ASN A 236 -14.21 -9.65 10.17
N ILE A 237 -13.77 -9.04 9.06
CA ILE A 237 -12.40 -8.53 8.94
C ILE A 237 -12.10 -7.42 9.97
N GLU A 238 -13.10 -6.70 10.47
CA GLU A 238 -12.90 -5.65 11.45
C GLU A 238 -12.35 -6.21 12.78
N ASP A 239 -12.64 -7.47 13.11
CA ASP A 239 -12.13 -8.15 14.31
C ASP A 239 -10.61 -8.43 14.22
N HIS A 240 -10.04 -8.31 13.01
CA HIS A 240 -8.63 -8.47 12.69
C HIS A 240 -7.88 -7.14 12.48
N ILE A 241 -8.51 -6.00 12.82
CA ILE A 241 -7.91 -4.68 12.70
C ILE A 241 -7.95 -4.01 14.08
N ASN A 242 -6.79 -3.72 14.65
CA ASN A 242 -6.70 -3.08 15.97
C ASN A 242 -6.40 -1.59 15.83
N THR A 243 -7.44 -0.78 15.87
CA THR A 243 -7.35 0.70 15.85
C THR A 243 -7.19 1.27 17.28
N GLU A 244 -7.59 0.53 18.31
CA GLU A 244 -7.53 1.00 19.69
C GLU A 244 -6.09 1.22 20.18
N LEU A 245 -5.18 0.27 19.90
CA LEU A 245 -3.77 0.43 20.25
C LEU A 245 -3.10 1.56 19.48
N TYR A 246 -3.53 1.80 18.23
CA TYR A 246 -3.07 2.94 17.46
C TYR A 246 -3.53 4.27 18.11
N GLU A 247 -4.82 4.39 18.45
CA GLU A 247 -5.38 5.58 19.11
C GLU A 247 -4.66 5.88 20.42
N GLN A 248 -4.45 4.84 21.26
CA GLN A 248 -3.69 4.99 22.51
C GLN A 248 -2.24 5.43 22.27
N ALA A 249 -1.57 4.84 21.26
CA ALA A 249 -0.20 5.20 20.91
C ALA A 249 -0.11 6.64 20.35
N LEU A 250 -1.11 7.09 19.60
CA LEU A 250 -1.20 8.45 19.09
C LEU A 250 -1.34 9.47 20.22
N GLU A 251 -2.21 9.23 21.22
CA GLU A 251 -2.33 10.09 22.38
C GLU A 251 -1.01 10.16 23.17
N GLU A 252 -0.39 9.00 23.47
CA GLU A 252 0.90 8.97 24.15
C GLU A 252 2.01 9.67 23.35
N ALA A 253 2.03 9.54 22.02
CA ALA A 253 3.01 10.20 21.15
C ALA A 253 2.81 11.73 21.14
N LYS A 254 1.56 12.21 21.18
CA LYS A 254 1.25 13.64 21.31
C LYS A 254 1.74 14.21 22.63
N GLU A 255 1.57 13.49 23.73
CA GLU A 255 2.10 13.90 25.03
C GLU A 255 3.63 13.98 25.04
N GLU A 256 4.31 13.04 24.36
CA GLU A 256 5.77 12.92 24.37
C GLU A 256 6.45 13.84 23.35
N PHE A 257 5.88 14.01 22.15
CA PHE A 257 6.51 14.69 21.01
C PHE A 257 5.70 15.87 20.44
N GLY A 258 4.46 16.06 20.89
CA GLY A 258 3.54 17.05 20.30
C GLY A 258 4.04 18.48 20.39
N ALA A 259 4.88 18.81 21.37
CA ALA A 259 5.48 20.15 21.46
C ALA A 259 6.36 20.51 20.25
N ASP A 260 7.05 19.53 19.68
CA ASP A 260 7.96 19.71 18.55
C ASP A 260 7.24 19.56 17.19
N TYR A 261 6.08 18.85 17.14
CA TYR A 261 5.39 18.43 15.89
C TYR A 261 3.87 18.63 15.96
N ALA A 262 3.40 19.75 16.51
CA ALA A 262 1.97 19.96 16.78
C ALA A 262 1.08 19.82 15.54
N ASP A 263 1.45 20.44 14.41
CA ASP A 263 0.68 20.38 13.18
C ASP A 263 0.65 18.95 12.59
N PHE A 264 1.75 18.22 12.68
CA PHE A 264 1.83 16.83 12.24
C PHE A 264 0.86 15.95 13.02
N PHE A 265 0.84 16.05 14.36
CA PHE A 265 -0.07 15.24 15.18
C PHE A 265 -1.53 15.65 15.01
N ALA A 266 -1.83 16.93 14.80
CA ALA A 266 -3.18 17.36 14.42
C ALA A 266 -3.62 16.76 13.07
N GLY A 267 -2.69 16.64 12.13
CA GLY A 267 -2.91 15.94 10.87
C GLY A 267 -3.20 14.44 11.06
N LEU A 268 -2.48 13.75 11.94
CA LEU A 268 -2.74 12.34 12.26
C LEU A 268 -4.11 12.14 12.94
N ASP A 269 -4.52 13.04 13.85
CA ASP A 269 -5.85 12.99 14.47
C ASP A 269 -6.97 13.09 13.42
N ALA A 270 -6.84 14.03 12.47
CA ALA A 270 -7.81 14.22 11.40
C ALA A 270 -7.83 12.98 10.47
N PHE A 271 -6.66 12.45 10.13
CA PHE A 271 -6.53 11.28 9.28
C PHE A 271 -7.15 10.03 9.90
N TYR A 272 -6.89 9.80 11.20
CA TYR A 272 -7.50 8.71 11.96
C TYR A 272 -9.03 8.84 12.05
N ALA A 273 -9.53 10.05 12.29
CA ALA A 273 -10.98 10.29 12.36
C ALA A 273 -11.69 9.99 11.02
N GLU A 274 -11.02 10.22 9.89
CA GLU A 274 -11.54 9.95 8.56
C GLU A 274 -11.49 8.45 8.18
N ASN A 275 -10.42 7.76 8.58
CA ASN A 275 -10.10 6.44 8.02
C ASN A 275 -10.41 5.27 8.96
N ASP A 276 -10.62 5.48 10.27
CA ASP A 276 -10.72 4.41 11.27
C ASP A 276 -11.95 4.49 12.19
N LYS A 277 -12.66 5.62 12.20
CA LYS A 277 -13.88 5.82 13.03
C LYS A 277 -15.18 5.58 12.29
#